data_109847310402718e1551f341d9f94fa2
#
_entry.id   109847310402718e1551f341d9f94fa2
#
_cell.length_a   1.000
_cell.length_b   1.000
_cell.length_c   1.000
_cell.angle_alpha   90.00
_cell.angle_beta   90.00
_cell.angle_gamma   90.00
#
_symmetry.space_group_name_H-M   'P 1'
#
loop_
_entity.id
_entity.type
_entity.pdbx_description
1 polymer ?
#
loop_
_entity_poly.entity_id
_entity_poly.type
_entity_poly.pdbx_seq_one_letter_code
_entity_poly.pdbx_strand_id
1 'polypeptide(L)'
;NNPWIDPLRTVGTNQANSGDKLHHKFTVIDSKTVISGSQNWSQAGNQNNDEAVIIIQNKTVAAQFSSEFDRLYQRASFDLPTKVQSKIKQQQLQCDEFNMSVLELN
;
A
#
# COMPACT_ATOMS: atom_id res chain seq x y z
N ASN A 1 -19.43 -5.46 10.78
CA ASN A 1 -18.54 -4.42 10.25
C ASN A 1 -17.76 -4.99 9.07
N ASN A 2 -17.97 -4.43 7.89
CA ASN A 2 -17.15 -4.77 6.73
C ASN A 2 -15.75 -4.17 6.96
N PRO A 3 -14.68 -4.96 7.12
CA PRO A 3 -13.32 -4.45 7.34
C PRO A 3 -12.70 -3.84 6.08
N TRP A 4 -13.36 -4.00 4.94
CA TRP A 4 -12.87 -3.52 3.65
C TRP A 4 -13.59 -2.25 3.27
N ILE A 5 -12.84 -1.16 3.24
CA ILE A 5 -13.27 0.13 2.70
C ILE A 5 -12.90 0.15 1.22
N ASP A 6 -13.69 0.84 0.41
CA ASP A 6 -13.34 1.05 -1.00
C ASP A 6 -11.94 1.65 -1.12
N PRO A 7 -11.09 1.10 -1.99
CA PRO A 7 -9.73 1.59 -2.15
C PRO A 7 -9.73 3.03 -2.65
N LEU A 8 -8.78 3.82 -2.17
CA LEU A 8 -8.58 5.16 -2.67
C LEU A 8 -8.23 5.10 -4.17
N ARG A 9 -8.95 5.84 -4.99
CA ARG A 9 -8.77 5.85 -6.46
C ARG A 9 -7.40 6.38 -6.90
N THR A 10 -6.68 7.04 -6.01
CA THR A 10 -5.32 7.55 -6.24
C THR A 10 -4.23 6.55 -5.86
N VAL A 11 -4.58 5.42 -5.26
CA VAL A 11 -3.63 4.37 -4.89
C VAL A 11 -3.50 3.38 -6.03
N GLY A 12 -2.31 3.27 -6.59
CA GLY A 12 -1.97 2.33 -7.65
C GLY A 12 -1.14 1.15 -7.14
N THR A 13 -1.34 -0.01 -7.74
CA THR A 13 -0.52 -1.20 -7.49
C THR A 13 0.54 -1.33 -8.57
N ASN A 14 1.79 -1.49 -8.18
CA ASN A 14 2.89 -1.69 -9.12
C ASN A 14 2.73 -3.00 -9.90
N GLN A 15 3.00 -2.93 -11.21
CA GLN A 15 3.05 -4.07 -12.12
C GLN A 15 4.51 -4.55 -12.25
N ALA A 16 4.96 -5.32 -11.28
CA ALA A 16 6.29 -5.95 -11.36
C ALA A 16 6.24 -7.24 -12.19
N ASN A 17 7.35 -7.59 -12.84
CA ASN A 17 7.51 -8.89 -13.47
C ASN A 17 7.50 -10.00 -12.43
N SER A 18 7.23 -11.24 -12.88
CA SER A 18 7.28 -12.40 -12.00
C SER A 18 8.66 -12.53 -11.33
N GLY A 19 8.68 -12.56 -10.00
CA GLY A 19 9.90 -12.61 -9.20
C GLY A 19 10.45 -11.25 -8.75
N ASP A 20 10.07 -10.16 -9.42
CA ASP A 20 10.48 -8.82 -9.03
C ASP A 20 9.63 -8.28 -7.88
N LYS A 21 10.23 -7.46 -7.04
CA LYS A 21 9.54 -6.76 -5.95
C LYS A 21 9.87 -5.28 -5.97
N LEU A 22 8.85 -4.44 -5.91
CA LEU A 22 9.05 -3.03 -5.60
C LEU A 22 9.38 -2.90 -4.12
N HIS A 23 10.58 -2.40 -3.81
CA HIS A 23 11.08 -2.28 -2.43
C HIS A 23 11.33 -0.81 -2.02
N HIS A 24 10.94 0.14 -2.83
CA HIS A 24 11.05 1.56 -2.53
C HIS A 24 10.18 1.96 -1.34
N LYS A 25 10.75 2.72 -0.44
CA LYS A 25 10.08 3.31 0.73
C LYS A 25 10.46 4.76 0.79
N PHE A 26 9.74 5.60 0.09
CA PHE A 26 9.97 7.04 0.13
C PHE A 26 8.68 7.85 0.04
N THR A 27 8.75 9.06 0.53
CA THR A 27 7.69 10.06 0.41
C THR A 27 8.32 11.37 -0.06
N VAL A 28 7.67 12.07 -0.97
CA VAL A 28 8.02 13.42 -1.37
C VAL A 28 6.97 14.38 -0.85
N ILE A 29 7.40 15.41 -0.14
CA ILE A 29 6.52 16.41 0.47
C ILE A 29 6.82 17.78 -0.14
N ASP A 30 5.79 18.43 -0.65
CA ASP A 30 5.84 19.79 -1.21
C ASP A 30 6.96 19.99 -2.25
N SER A 31 7.30 18.94 -3.00
CA SER A 31 8.38 18.95 -4.03
C SER A 31 9.74 19.44 -3.51
N LYS A 32 10.00 19.34 -2.22
CA LYS A 32 11.25 19.84 -1.60
C LYS A 32 11.83 18.94 -0.51
N THR A 33 11.03 18.08 0.09
CA THR A 33 11.47 17.19 1.18
C THR A 33 11.25 15.75 0.79
N VAL A 34 12.27 14.92 0.96
CA VAL A 34 12.20 13.47 0.77
C VAL A 34 12.42 12.78 2.11
N ILE A 35 11.55 11.83 2.44
CA ILE A 35 11.74 10.88 3.52
C ILE A 35 11.97 9.52 2.88
N SER A 36 13.09 8.87 3.17
CA SER A 36 13.43 7.57 2.60
C SER A 36 14.24 6.74 3.60
N GLY A 37 14.28 5.44 3.38
CA GLY A 37 15.04 4.52 4.22
C GLY A 37 14.64 3.06 4.06
N SER A 38 15.04 2.24 5.02
CA SER A 38 14.70 0.82 5.06
C SER A 38 13.31 0.55 5.66
N GLN A 39 12.79 1.48 6.46
CA GLN A 39 11.56 1.31 7.24
C GLN A 39 10.33 1.14 6.37
N ASN A 40 9.62 0.02 6.54
CA ASN A 40 8.28 -0.14 6.01
C ASN A 40 7.28 0.66 6.85
N TRP A 41 6.27 1.24 6.19
CA TRP A 41 5.19 1.98 6.85
C TRP A 41 4.18 0.99 7.45
N SER A 42 4.65 0.21 8.42
CA SER A 42 3.89 -0.83 9.09
C SER A 42 4.23 -0.86 10.58
N GLN A 43 3.33 -1.43 11.38
CA GLN A 43 3.55 -1.58 12.82
C GLN A 43 4.82 -2.40 13.12
N ALA A 44 5.08 -3.46 12.37
CA ALA A 44 6.27 -4.28 12.53
C ALA A 44 7.57 -3.50 12.23
N GLY A 45 7.57 -2.62 11.23
CA GLY A 45 8.68 -1.72 10.94
C GLY A 45 8.96 -0.74 12.07
N ASN A 46 7.94 -0.32 12.81
CA ASN A 46 8.09 0.65 13.91
C ASN A 46 8.54 0.02 15.23
N GLN A 47 8.32 -1.26 15.45
CA GLN A 47 8.44 -1.86 16.78
C GLN A 47 9.45 -3.02 16.86
N ASN A 48 9.69 -3.73 15.77
CA ASN A 48 10.39 -5.00 15.81
C ASN A 48 11.70 -5.04 15.02
N ASN A 49 12.00 -4.02 14.24
CA ASN A 49 13.18 -3.98 13.38
C ASN A 49 14.06 -2.79 13.70
N ASP A 50 15.36 -2.96 13.54
CA ASP A 50 16.31 -1.86 13.48
C ASP A 50 16.29 -1.26 12.08
N GLU A 51 15.79 -0.03 11.97
CA GLU A 51 15.54 0.64 10.69
C GLU A 51 16.26 1.97 10.60
N ALA A 52 16.63 2.34 9.38
CA ALA A 52 17.21 3.64 9.10
C ALA A 52 16.23 4.50 8.29
N VAL A 53 16.06 5.76 8.69
CA VAL A 53 15.27 6.75 7.97
C VAL A 53 16.11 8.00 7.78
N ILE A 54 16.09 8.55 6.58
CA ILE A 54 16.75 9.82 6.23
C ILE A 54 15.73 10.83 5.76
N ILE A 55 15.94 12.09 6.12
CA ILE A 55 15.13 13.22 5.67
C ILE A 55 16.04 14.16 4.89
N ILE A 56 15.71 14.43 3.63
CA ILE A 56 16.49 15.28 2.73
C ILE A 56 15.66 16.48 2.35
N GLN A 57 16.12 17.67 2.68
CA GLN A 57 15.49 18.93 2.29
C GLN A 57 16.24 19.53 1.11
N ASN A 58 15.85 19.15 -0.11
CA ASN A 58 16.49 19.62 -1.35
C ASN A 58 15.53 19.44 -2.53
N LYS A 59 15.23 20.52 -3.24
CA LYS A 59 14.31 20.52 -4.38
C LYS A 59 14.80 19.65 -5.54
N THR A 60 16.10 19.66 -5.82
CA THR A 60 16.69 18.88 -6.92
C THR A 60 16.59 17.38 -6.64
N VAL A 61 16.92 16.98 -5.41
CA VAL A 61 16.75 15.58 -4.98
C VAL A 61 15.28 15.18 -4.98
N ALA A 62 14.39 16.02 -4.45
CA ALA A 62 12.96 15.76 -4.45
C ALA A 62 12.40 15.58 -5.87
N ALA A 63 12.88 16.37 -6.85
CA ALA A 63 12.48 16.22 -8.24
C ALA A 63 12.88 14.85 -8.84
N GLN A 64 14.06 14.33 -8.48
CA GLN A 64 14.49 12.99 -8.92
C GLN A 64 13.61 11.88 -8.34
N PHE A 65 13.26 11.95 -7.06
CA PHE A 65 12.34 11.01 -6.43
C PHE A 65 10.92 11.12 -7.02
N SER A 66 10.45 12.33 -7.30
CA SER A 66 9.17 12.53 -7.98
C SER A 66 9.15 11.91 -9.37
N SER A 67 10.23 12.05 -10.15
CA SER A 67 10.35 11.44 -11.48
C SER A 67 10.30 9.90 -11.39
N GLU A 68 10.91 9.30 -10.39
CA GLU A 68 10.82 7.85 -10.17
C GLU A 68 9.40 7.44 -9.76
N PHE A 69 8.75 8.20 -8.88
CA PHE A 69 7.36 7.96 -8.53
C PHE A 69 6.46 8.01 -9.77
N ASP A 70 6.58 9.04 -10.59
CA ASP A 70 5.79 9.22 -11.81
C ASP A 70 6.01 8.06 -12.79
N ARG A 71 7.24 7.60 -12.96
CA ARG A 71 7.59 6.44 -13.79
C ARG A 71 6.88 5.16 -13.33
N LEU A 72 6.81 4.93 -12.03
CA LEU A 72 6.12 3.79 -11.45
C LEU A 72 4.61 3.95 -11.51
N TYR A 73 4.12 5.15 -11.23
CA TYR A 73 2.69 5.47 -11.18
C TYR A 73 2.02 5.37 -12.55
N GLN A 74 2.70 5.78 -13.63
CA GLN A 74 2.20 5.63 -14.99
C GLN A 74 1.94 4.17 -15.42
N ARG A 75 2.63 3.22 -14.78
CA ARG A 75 2.49 1.78 -15.04
C ARG A 75 1.66 1.06 -13.97
N ALA A 76 1.16 1.79 -12.99
CA ALA A 76 0.39 1.20 -11.90
C ALA A 76 -1.00 0.78 -12.36
N SER A 77 -1.51 -0.29 -11.79
CA SER A 77 -2.93 -0.66 -11.88
C SER A 77 -3.68 0.00 -10.73
N PHE A 78 -4.80 0.61 -11.03
CA PHE A 78 -5.69 1.23 -10.04
C PHE A 78 -6.82 0.30 -9.61
N ASP A 79 -6.91 -0.88 -10.24
CA ASP A 79 -7.82 -1.93 -9.83
C ASP A 79 -7.17 -2.83 -8.78
N LEU A 80 -7.98 -3.36 -7.89
CA LEU A 80 -7.50 -4.38 -6.95
C LEU A 80 -7.05 -5.63 -7.73
N PRO A 81 -5.87 -6.18 -7.42
CA PRO A 81 -5.43 -7.45 -8.01
C PRO A 81 -6.50 -8.53 -7.83
N THR A 82 -6.70 -9.36 -8.85
CA THR A 82 -7.72 -10.42 -8.85
C THR A 82 -7.65 -11.33 -7.61
N LYS A 83 -6.44 -11.63 -7.17
CA LYS A 83 -6.20 -12.41 -5.94
C LYS A 83 -6.74 -11.73 -4.69
N VAL A 84 -6.63 -10.39 -4.61
CA VAL A 84 -7.14 -9.60 -3.49
C VAL A 84 -8.67 -9.53 -3.58
N GLN A 85 -9.23 -9.30 -4.76
CA GLN A 85 -10.68 -9.30 -4.99
C GLN A 85 -11.32 -10.63 -4.56
N SER A 86 -10.71 -11.76 -4.94
CA SER A 86 -11.17 -13.10 -4.55
C SER A 86 -11.14 -13.30 -3.04
N LYS A 87 -10.08 -12.83 -2.37
CA LYS A 87 -9.94 -12.92 -0.91
C LYS A 87 -10.99 -12.07 -0.18
N ILE A 88 -11.24 -10.86 -0.66
CA ILE A 88 -12.29 -9.98 -0.12
C ILE A 88 -13.65 -10.67 -0.23
N LYS A 89 -13.98 -11.19 -1.41
CA LYS A 89 -15.25 -11.88 -1.67
C LYS A 89 -15.43 -13.09 -0.75
N GLN A 90 -14.38 -13.89 -0.56
CA GLN A 90 -14.40 -15.03 0.34
C GLN A 90 -14.64 -14.62 1.80
N GLN A 91 -14.00 -13.56 2.27
CA GLN A 91 -14.18 -13.06 3.64
C GLN A 91 -15.57 -12.45 3.85
N GLN A 92 -16.13 -11.78 2.86
CA GLN A 92 -17.50 -11.27 2.90
C GLN A 92 -18.50 -12.41 3.07
N LEU A 93 -18.37 -13.49 2.30
CA LEU A 93 -19.24 -14.67 2.41
C LEU A 93 -19.17 -15.30 3.82
N GLN A 94 -17.97 -15.42 4.40
CA GLN A 94 -17.80 -15.93 5.77
C GLN A 94 -18.47 -15.04 6.82
N CYS A 95 -18.40 -13.71 6.65
CA CYS A 95 -19.09 -12.76 7.54
C CYS A 95 -20.61 -12.89 7.45
N ASP A 96 -21.14 -13.08 6.24
CA ASP A 96 -22.58 -13.23 6.00
C ASP A 96 -23.10 -14.55 6.59
N GLU A 97 -22.37 -15.64 6.40
CA GLU A 97 -22.69 -16.95 7.02
C GLU A 97 -22.68 -16.87 8.56
N PHE A 98 -21.69 -16.19 9.14
CA PHE A 98 -21.63 -15.99 10.59
C PHE A 98 -22.81 -15.16 11.10
N ASN A 99 -23.17 -14.08 10.42
CA ASN A 99 -24.31 -13.25 10.79
C ASN A 99 -25.63 -14.02 10.71
N MET A 100 -25.82 -14.86 9.69
CA MET A 100 -27.00 -15.72 9.55
C MET A 100 -27.07 -16.74 10.68
N SER A 101 -25.96 -17.39 11.05
CA SER A 101 -25.92 -18.39 12.14
C SER A 101 -26.25 -17.76 13.51
N VAL A 102 -25.84 -16.51 13.76
CA VAL A 102 -26.20 -15.77 14.98
C VAL A 102 -27.69 -15.41 15.03
N LEU A 103 -28.31 -15.08 13.88
CA LEU A 103 -29.73 -14.79 13.78
C LEU A 103 -30.60 -16.04 14.02
N GLU A 104 -30.14 -17.22 13.62
CA GLU A 104 -30.84 -18.50 13.85
C GLU A 104 -30.78 -18.95 15.33
N LEU A 105 -29.83 -18.47 16.12
CA LEU A 105 -29.68 -18.79 17.56
C LEU A 105 -30.55 -17.89 18.47
N ASN A 106 -31.15 -16.86 17.94
CA ASN A 106 -32.07 -15.95 18.61
C ASN A 106 -33.53 -16.21 18.19
#